data_fe2eb307b9f297a1d2d484c54fb926f9
#
_entry.id   fe2eb307b9f297a1d2d484c54fb926f9
#
_cell.length_a   1.000
_cell.length_b   1.000
_cell.length_c   1.000
_cell.angle_alpha   90.00
_cell.angle_beta   90.00
_cell.angle_gamma   90.00
#
_symmetry.space_group_name_H-M   'P 1'
#
loop_
_entity.id
_entity.type
_entity.pdbx_description
1 polymer ?
#
loop_
_entity_poly.entity_id
_entity_poly.type
_entity_poly.pdbx_seq_one_letter_code
_entity_poly.pdbx_strand_id
1 'polypeptide(L)'
;MGRAFEFRKARKMKRWSAMSKVFSRLNKDIIIAIKDGGNADPDTNSTLRAVLQNCRAANMPKDNIARAIKKATDKDTSSYKEVTFEGYGAHGVAFFVETATDNNNRTVASVRSDFAHNGGNLGTTGSVEFLFNRVCFFNISSEGQDPEELELELIDYGAEEIEVDDLTIIITAPFESFGGLMKKLEELGLEIQESGFDRVPTTTSELGESETIEVEKLIDKLEENDDVQSVYHSMSSSSE
;
A
#
# COMPACT_ATOMS: atom_id res chain seq x y z
N MET A 1 16.33 -8.32 10.40
CA MET A 1 15.39 -7.46 9.66
C MET A 1 14.05 -8.17 9.58
N GLY A 2 12.94 -7.48 9.89
CA GLY A 2 11.62 -8.07 9.92
C GLY A 2 11.07 -8.37 8.52
N ARG A 3 10.18 -9.37 8.41
CA ARG A 3 9.57 -9.79 7.13
C ARG A 3 8.86 -8.64 6.42
N ALA A 4 8.15 -7.79 7.19
CA ALA A 4 7.43 -6.64 6.66
C ALA A 4 8.35 -5.62 5.98
N PHE A 5 9.54 -5.40 6.51
CA PHE A 5 10.55 -4.51 5.97
C PHE A 5 11.09 -4.97 4.61
N GLU A 6 11.50 -6.24 4.48
CA GLU A 6 12.07 -6.76 3.24
C GLU A 6 11.07 -6.70 2.09
N PHE A 7 9.81 -7.08 2.35
CA PHE A 7 8.74 -6.95 1.34
C PHE A 7 8.49 -5.52 0.90
N ARG A 8 8.58 -4.55 1.82
CA ARG A 8 8.41 -3.13 1.49
C ARG A 8 9.60 -2.56 0.73
N LYS A 9 10.85 -2.95 1.08
CA LYS A 9 12.07 -2.47 0.43
C LYS A 9 12.09 -2.81 -1.07
N ALA A 10 11.82 -4.05 -1.43
CA ALA A 10 11.75 -4.49 -2.82
C ALA A 10 10.68 -3.72 -3.62
N ARG A 11 9.49 -3.50 -3.03
CA ARG A 11 8.42 -2.68 -3.64
C ARG A 11 8.80 -1.23 -3.83
N LYS A 12 9.45 -0.60 -2.82
CA LYS A 12 9.85 0.81 -2.87
C LYS A 12 10.76 1.08 -4.06
N MET A 13 11.72 0.21 -4.35
CA MET A 13 12.63 0.35 -5.50
C MET A 13 11.92 0.30 -6.85
N LYS A 14 10.94 -0.60 -7.04
CA LYS A 14 10.11 -0.67 -8.28
C LYS A 14 9.17 0.54 -8.43
N ARG A 15 8.66 1.09 -7.33
CA ARG A 15 7.76 2.27 -7.37
C ARG A 15 8.42 3.55 -7.88
N TRP A 16 9.70 3.76 -7.64
CA TRP A 16 10.39 4.99 -8.06
C TRP A 16 10.55 5.12 -9.56
N SER A 17 10.52 4.02 -10.31
CA SER A 17 10.61 4.05 -11.78
C SER A 17 9.37 4.52 -12.51
N ALA A 18 8.22 4.69 -11.82
CA ALA A 18 6.93 4.99 -12.44
C ALA A 18 6.14 6.14 -11.76
N MET A 19 6.78 7.32 -11.62
CA MET A 19 6.20 8.49 -10.93
C MET A 19 4.77 8.88 -11.41
N SER A 20 4.48 8.72 -12.72
CA SER A 20 3.15 9.00 -13.25
C SER A 20 2.08 8.06 -12.70
N LYS A 21 2.41 6.79 -12.46
CA LYS A 21 1.52 5.80 -11.87
C LYS A 21 1.28 6.09 -10.39
N VAL A 22 2.33 6.48 -9.65
CA VAL A 22 2.21 6.91 -8.25
C VAL A 22 1.23 8.07 -8.14
N PHE A 23 1.34 9.09 -8.98
CA PHE A 23 0.41 10.21 -8.97
C PHE A 23 -1.02 9.82 -9.36
N SER A 24 -1.18 8.86 -10.28
CA SER A 24 -2.50 8.35 -10.64
C SER A 24 -3.16 7.62 -9.47
N ARG A 25 -2.41 6.79 -8.75
CA ARG A 25 -2.86 6.09 -7.54
C ARG A 25 -3.25 7.07 -6.44
N LEU A 26 -2.38 8.00 -6.09
CA LEU A 26 -2.65 9.04 -5.08
C LEU A 26 -3.85 9.93 -5.45
N ASN A 27 -4.08 10.20 -6.75
CA ASN A 27 -5.29 10.88 -7.20
C ASN A 27 -6.56 10.10 -6.87
N LYS A 28 -6.56 8.79 -7.06
CA LYS A 28 -7.70 7.93 -6.71
C LYS A 28 -7.90 7.88 -5.21
N ASP A 29 -6.82 7.75 -4.43
CA ASP A 29 -6.85 7.73 -2.97
C ASP A 29 -7.45 9.02 -2.39
N ILE A 30 -7.10 10.20 -2.93
CA ILE A 30 -7.72 11.48 -2.55
C ILE A 30 -9.24 11.44 -2.81
N ILE A 31 -9.66 10.94 -3.98
CA ILE A 31 -11.07 10.91 -4.34
C ILE A 31 -11.84 9.96 -3.42
N ILE A 32 -11.30 8.78 -3.15
CA ILE A 32 -11.88 7.78 -2.25
C ILE A 32 -11.97 8.35 -0.83
N ALA A 33 -10.86 8.87 -0.29
CA ALA A 33 -10.82 9.45 1.05
C ALA A 33 -11.84 10.58 1.28
N ILE A 34 -12.08 11.42 0.27
CA ILE A 34 -13.09 12.49 0.36
C ILE A 34 -14.51 11.92 0.29
N LYS A 35 -14.75 10.95 -0.60
CA LYS A 35 -16.10 10.38 -0.78
C LYS A 35 -16.52 9.53 0.42
N ASP A 36 -15.63 8.72 0.96
CA ASP A 36 -15.89 7.87 2.11
C ASP A 36 -15.95 8.67 3.42
N GLY A 37 -15.05 9.64 3.58
CA GLY A 37 -15.05 10.56 4.72
C GLY A 37 -16.14 11.64 4.68
N GLY A 38 -16.82 11.81 3.54
CA GLY A 38 -17.94 12.75 3.35
C GLY A 38 -17.55 14.23 3.32
N ASN A 39 -16.26 14.56 3.45
CA ASN A 39 -15.76 15.94 3.41
C ASN A 39 -14.33 16.03 2.86
N ALA A 40 -13.96 17.22 2.37
CA ALA A 40 -12.65 17.53 1.80
C ALA A 40 -11.73 18.30 2.78
N ASP A 41 -12.06 18.34 4.05
CA ASP A 41 -11.29 19.04 5.06
C ASP A 41 -10.35 18.05 5.79
N PRO A 42 -9.02 18.16 5.62
CA PRO A 42 -8.07 17.26 6.23
C PRO A 42 -8.03 17.35 7.76
N ASP A 43 -8.52 18.42 8.37
CA ASP A 43 -8.56 18.55 9.83
C ASP A 43 -9.62 17.63 10.45
N THR A 44 -10.67 17.33 9.71
CA THR A 44 -11.79 16.48 10.13
C THR A 44 -11.81 15.12 9.43
N ASN A 45 -11.01 14.92 8.37
CA ASN A 45 -10.88 13.69 7.62
C ASN A 45 -9.45 13.13 7.76
N SER A 46 -9.25 12.22 8.71
CA SER A 46 -7.93 11.64 9.00
C SER A 46 -7.36 10.84 7.83
N THR A 47 -8.22 10.13 7.06
CA THR A 47 -7.80 9.38 5.87
C THR A 47 -7.28 10.34 4.80
N LEU A 48 -8.00 11.43 4.52
CA LEU A 48 -7.54 12.45 3.58
C LEU A 48 -6.22 13.08 4.03
N ARG A 49 -6.06 13.34 5.33
CA ARG A 49 -4.82 13.89 5.90
C ARG A 49 -3.62 12.98 5.63
N ALA A 50 -3.75 11.68 5.89
CA ALA A 50 -2.72 10.69 5.60
C ALA A 50 -2.37 10.64 4.10
N VAL A 51 -3.39 10.60 3.23
CA VAL A 51 -3.17 10.62 1.77
C VAL A 51 -2.47 11.90 1.31
N LEU A 52 -2.80 13.06 1.89
CA LEU A 52 -2.12 14.32 1.56
C LEU A 52 -0.66 14.35 2.05
N GLN A 53 -0.34 13.69 3.16
CA GLN A 53 1.06 13.49 3.60
C GLN A 53 1.81 12.64 2.58
N ASN A 54 1.24 11.53 2.14
CA ASN A 54 1.82 10.66 1.11
C ASN A 54 2.01 11.41 -0.23
N CYS A 55 1.08 12.30 -0.60
CA CYS A 55 1.24 13.17 -1.77
C CYS A 55 2.46 14.10 -1.65
N ARG A 56 2.71 14.64 -0.45
CA ARG A 56 3.89 15.47 -0.19
C ARG A 56 5.17 14.66 -0.26
N ALA A 57 5.20 13.49 0.38
CA ALA A 57 6.34 12.55 0.32
C ALA A 57 6.68 12.14 -1.11
N ALA A 58 5.67 11.93 -1.95
CA ALA A 58 5.83 11.62 -3.37
C ALA A 58 6.19 12.85 -4.23
N ASN A 59 6.32 14.05 -3.65
CA ASN A 59 6.52 15.32 -4.36
C ASN A 59 5.43 15.60 -5.41
N MET A 60 4.18 15.26 -5.13
CA MET A 60 3.07 15.51 -6.03
C MET A 60 2.80 17.02 -6.14
N PRO A 61 2.71 17.59 -7.36
CA PRO A 61 2.43 19.02 -7.53
C PRO A 61 1.12 19.45 -6.88
N LYS A 62 1.11 20.60 -6.19
CA LYS A 62 -0.08 21.15 -5.52
C LYS A 62 -1.29 21.28 -6.45
N ASP A 63 -1.07 21.63 -7.72
CA ASP A 63 -2.13 21.74 -8.73
C ASP A 63 -2.79 20.38 -9.04
N ASN A 64 -2.05 19.27 -8.93
CA ASN A 64 -2.61 17.92 -9.10
C ASN A 64 -3.49 17.58 -7.91
N ILE A 65 -3.03 17.85 -6.68
CA ILE A 65 -3.82 17.66 -5.45
C ILE A 65 -5.11 18.49 -5.52
N ALA A 66 -5.01 19.77 -5.85
CA ALA A 66 -6.18 20.66 -5.95
C ALA A 66 -7.19 20.18 -6.99
N ARG A 67 -6.72 19.67 -8.14
CA ARG A 67 -7.59 19.08 -9.17
C ARG A 67 -8.27 17.80 -8.70
N ALA A 68 -7.56 16.94 -7.95
CA ALA A 68 -8.13 15.72 -7.37
C ALA A 68 -9.25 16.05 -6.37
N ILE A 69 -8.99 16.98 -5.45
CA ILE A 69 -9.98 17.44 -4.46
C ILE A 69 -11.21 18.04 -5.16
N LYS A 70 -11.00 18.92 -6.16
CA LYS A 70 -12.09 19.48 -6.95
C LYS A 70 -12.90 18.40 -7.65
N LYS A 71 -12.22 17.42 -8.26
CA LYS A 71 -12.89 16.28 -8.93
C LYS A 71 -13.71 15.46 -7.93
N ALA A 72 -13.21 15.23 -6.73
CA ALA A 72 -13.91 14.48 -5.69
C ALA A 72 -15.18 15.17 -5.17
N THR A 73 -15.16 16.50 -5.12
CA THR A 73 -16.31 17.32 -4.66
C THR A 73 -17.36 17.57 -5.75
N ASP A 74 -17.04 17.28 -7.00
CA ASP A 74 -18.00 17.40 -8.11
C ASP A 74 -19.04 16.25 -8.07
N LYS A 75 -20.32 16.64 -8.22
CA LYS A 75 -21.45 15.70 -8.11
C LYS A 75 -21.53 14.69 -9.25
N ASP A 76 -21.01 15.07 -10.43
CA ASP A 76 -21.09 14.25 -11.65
C ASP A 76 -19.88 13.30 -11.82
N THR A 77 -18.95 13.31 -10.89
CA THR A 77 -17.76 12.45 -10.99
C THR A 77 -18.10 11.01 -10.60
N SER A 78 -17.78 10.06 -11.49
CA SER A 78 -17.82 8.63 -11.19
C SER A 78 -16.99 8.34 -9.92
N SER A 79 -17.62 7.68 -8.96
CA SER A 79 -16.91 7.23 -7.76
C SER A 79 -16.08 6.01 -8.10
N TYR A 80 -14.80 6.04 -7.74
CA TYR A 80 -14.01 4.83 -7.72
C TYR A 80 -14.56 3.90 -6.64
N LYS A 81 -14.53 2.59 -6.92
CA LYS A 81 -14.83 1.53 -5.95
C LYS A 81 -13.56 0.75 -5.71
N GLU A 82 -13.27 0.52 -4.46
CA GLU A 82 -12.23 -0.41 -4.07
C GLU A 82 -12.73 -1.84 -4.28
N VAL A 83 -11.97 -2.63 -5.01
CA VAL A 83 -12.25 -4.04 -5.29
C VAL A 83 -10.96 -4.82 -5.12
N THR A 84 -11.03 -5.93 -4.41
CA THR A 84 -9.90 -6.83 -4.21
C THR A 84 -10.01 -8.05 -5.11
N PHE A 85 -8.88 -8.51 -5.60
CA PHE A 85 -8.76 -9.73 -6.38
C PHE A 85 -7.76 -10.66 -5.71
N GLU A 86 -8.08 -11.93 -5.71
CA GLU A 86 -7.32 -12.97 -5.04
C GLU A 86 -7.05 -14.12 -5.99
N GLY A 87 -5.87 -14.70 -5.92
CA GLY A 87 -5.52 -15.82 -6.80
C GLY A 87 -4.14 -16.38 -6.53
N TYR A 88 -3.77 -17.34 -7.36
CA TYR A 88 -2.46 -17.94 -7.33
C TYR A 88 -1.77 -17.71 -8.67
N GLY A 89 -0.53 -17.25 -8.61
CA GLY A 89 0.38 -17.17 -9.75
C GLY A 89 1.07 -18.51 -10.02
N ALA A 90 2.04 -18.49 -10.92
CA ALA A 90 2.92 -19.62 -11.16
C ALA A 90 3.58 -20.09 -9.83
N HIS A 91 3.95 -21.36 -9.76
CA HIS A 91 4.62 -21.99 -8.61
C HIS A 91 3.85 -21.90 -7.29
N GLY A 92 2.52 -21.65 -7.33
CA GLY A 92 1.67 -21.61 -6.15
C GLY A 92 1.83 -20.34 -5.29
N VAL A 93 2.46 -19.29 -5.80
CA VAL A 93 2.57 -18.01 -5.12
C VAL A 93 1.18 -17.39 -4.98
N ALA A 94 0.78 -17.08 -3.76
CA ALA A 94 -0.48 -16.38 -3.48
C ALA A 94 -0.36 -14.90 -3.85
N PHE A 95 -1.44 -14.36 -4.45
CA PHE A 95 -1.56 -12.96 -4.82
C PHE A 95 -2.81 -12.34 -4.24
N PHE A 96 -2.65 -11.18 -3.61
CA PHE A 96 -3.73 -10.32 -3.20
C PHE A 96 -3.56 -8.96 -3.88
N VAL A 97 -4.55 -8.54 -4.68
CA VAL A 97 -4.47 -7.34 -5.52
C VAL A 97 -5.56 -6.35 -5.10
N GLU A 98 -5.17 -5.17 -4.69
CA GLU A 98 -6.09 -4.07 -4.39
C GLU A 98 -6.24 -3.17 -5.60
N THR A 99 -7.47 -2.82 -5.92
CA THR A 99 -7.80 -1.98 -7.09
C THR A 99 -8.76 -0.86 -6.70
N ALA A 100 -8.65 0.25 -7.42
CA ALA A 100 -9.61 1.35 -7.39
C ALA A 100 -10.12 1.60 -8.81
N THR A 101 -11.37 1.25 -9.07
CA THR A 101 -11.94 1.28 -10.43
C THR A 101 -13.28 1.97 -10.50
N ASP A 102 -13.55 2.62 -11.60
CA ASP A 102 -14.87 3.14 -12.01
C ASP A 102 -15.67 2.14 -12.83
N ASN A 103 -15.05 1.01 -13.26
CA ASN A 103 -15.68 -0.03 -14.06
C ASN A 103 -15.18 -1.44 -13.66
N ASN A 104 -15.89 -2.05 -12.72
CA ASN A 104 -15.53 -3.37 -12.20
C ASN A 104 -15.44 -4.46 -13.27
N ASN A 105 -16.33 -4.45 -14.27
CA ASN A 105 -16.32 -5.49 -15.32
C ASN A 105 -15.04 -5.42 -16.17
N ARG A 106 -14.60 -4.22 -16.50
CA ARG A 106 -13.33 -4.00 -17.22
C ARG A 106 -12.16 -4.54 -16.38
N THR A 107 -12.10 -4.16 -15.10
CA THR A 107 -10.99 -4.52 -14.20
C THR A 107 -10.93 -6.02 -13.97
N VAL A 108 -12.07 -6.68 -13.68
CA VAL A 108 -12.15 -8.15 -13.54
C VAL A 108 -11.63 -8.86 -14.79
N ALA A 109 -12.04 -8.41 -15.98
CA ALA A 109 -11.63 -9.02 -17.24
C ALA A 109 -10.11 -8.87 -17.46
N SER A 110 -9.55 -7.68 -17.19
CA SER A 110 -8.12 -7.41 -17.31
C SER A 110 -7.30 -8.25 -16.33
N VAL A 111 -7.61 -8.17 -15.03
CA VAL A 111 -6.88 -8.91 -14.00
C VAL A 111 -6.93 -10.42 -14.25
N ARG A 112 -8.11 -10.96 -14.62
CA ARG A 112 -8.24 -12.38 -14.97
C ARG A 112 -7.35 -12.76 -16.16
N SER A 113 -7.29 -11.90 -17.17
CA SER A 113 -6.44 -12.10 -18.34
C SER A 113 -4.96 -12.10 -17.98
N ASP A 114 -4.54 -11.15 -17.11
CA ASP A 114 -3.16 -11.04 -16.65
C ASP A 114 -2.72 -12.31 -15.88
N PHE A 115 -3.55 -12.82 -14.97
CA PHE A 115 -3.29 -14.09 -14.29
C PHE A 115 -3.18 -15.26 -15.29
N ALA A 116 -4.16 -15.40 -16.20
CA ALA A 116 -4.20 -16.54 -17.12
C ALA A 116 -3.00 -16.57 -18.10
N HIS A 117 -2.55 -15.40 -18.60
CA HIS A 117 -1.42 -15.33 -19.52
C HIS A 117 -0.05 -15.51 -18.85
N ASN A 118 0.02 -15.35 -17.53
CA ASN A 118 1.27 -15.48 -16.76
C ASN A 118 1.26 -16.73 -15.85
N GLY A 119 0.58 -17.80 -16.25
CA GLY A 119 0.63 -19.09 -15.57
C GLY A 119 -0.12 -19.15 -14.23
N GLY A 120 -0.96 -18.16 -13.95
CA GLY A 120 -1.76 -18.09 -12.73
C GLY A 120 -3.25 -18.34 -12.96
N ASN A 121 -4.01 -18.28 -11.88
CA ASN A 121 -5.45 -18.41 -11.87
C ASN A 121 -6.08 -17.46 -10.86
N LEU A 122 -7.03 -16.65 -11.31
CA LEU A 122 -7.82 -15.80 -10.44
C LEU A 122 -8.83 -16.64 -9.66
N GLY A 123 -8.76 -16.56 -8.35
CA GLY A 123 -9.66 -17.24 -7.42
C GLY A 123 -10.93 -16.46 -7.10
N THR A 124 -11.60 -16.88 -6.05
CA THR A 124 -12.74 -16.17 -5.46
C THR A 124 -12.29 -15.34 -4.27
N THR A 125 -13.07 -14.35 -3.88
CA THR A 125 -12.83 -13.53 -2.67
C THR A 125 -12.71 -14.46 -1.43
N GLY A 126 -11.70 -14.20 -0.58
CA GLY A 126 -11.38 -15.00 0.59
C GLY A 126 -10.50 -16.24 0.31
N SER A 127 -10.06 -16.46 -0.95
CA SER A 127 -9.26 -17.65 -1.30
C SER A 127 -7.81 -17.58 -0.80
N VAL A 128 -7.24 -16.39 -0.64
CA VAL A 128 -5.87 -16.18 -0.15
C VAL A 128 -5.74 -15.07 0.90
N GLU A 129 -6.77 -14.31 1.19
CA GLU A 129 -6.73 -13.21 2.16
C GLU A 129 -6.17 -13.65 3.52
N PHE A 130 -6.52 -14.84 3.98
CA PHE A 130 -6.06 -15.41 5.25
C PHE A 130 -4.55 -15.71 5.30
N LEU A 131 -3.87 -15.69 4.15
CA LEU A 131 -2.41 -15.84 4.04
C LEU A 131 -1.68 -14.52 4.27
N PHE A 132 -2.38 -13.41 4.45
CA PHE A 132 -1.80 -12.10 4.61
C PHE A 132 -2.31 -11.41 5.88
N ASN A 133 -1.39 -10.94 6.71
CA ASN A 133 -1.71 -10.05 7.80
C ASN A 133 -1.85 -8.62 7.27
N ARG A 134 -2.96 -7.98 7.55
CA ARG A 134 -3.15 -6.57 7.23
C ARG A 134 -2.49 -5.73 8.33
N VAL A 135 -1.52 -4.92 7.94
CA VAL A 135 -0.76 -4.05 8.84
C VAL A 135 -0.87 -2.60 8.42
N CYS A 136 -0.60 -1.69 9.34
CA CYS A 136 -0.32 -0.30 9.03
C CYS A 136 1.16 -0.02 9.23
N PHE A 137 1.65 1.02 8.54
CA PHE A 137 3.01 1.49 8.72
C PHE A 137 3.09 3.01 8.76
N PHE A 138 4.12 3.51 9.46
CA PHE A 138 4.48 4.92 9.51
C PHE A 138 5.98 5.05 9.29
N ASN A 139 6.36 5.92 8.38
CA ASN A 139 7.74 6.31 8.14
C ASN A 139 7.97 7.69 8.74
N ILE A 140 8.93 7.79 9.65
CA ILE A 140 9.34 9.05 10.27
C ILE A 140 10.84 9.28 10.06
N SER A 141 11.32 10.52 10.26
CA SER A 141 12.75 10.79 10.23
C SER A 141 13.44 10.15 11.44
N SER A 142 14.60 9.52 11.21
CA SER A 142 15.44 9.02 12.31
C SER A 142 16.27 10.10 12.99
N GLU A 143 16.30 11.33 12.44
CA GLU A 143 17.11 12.42 12.98
C GLU A 143 16.65 12.83 14.39
N GLY A 144 17.53 12.64 15.36
CA GLY A 144 17.26 13.00 16.76
C GLY A 144 16.32 12.04 17.50
N GLN A 145 16.02 10.88 16.92
CA GLN A 145 15.16 9.87 17.52
C GLN A 145 15.97 8.66 17.99
N ASP A 146 15.63 8.13 19.16
CA ASP A 146 16.14 6.86 19.67
C ASP A 146 15.07 5.77 19.38
N PRO A 147 15.40 4.76 18.55
CA PRO A 147 14.44 3.69 18.23
C PRO A 147 13.99 2.88 19.45
N GLU A 148 14.87 2.66 20.45
CA GLU A 148 14.53 1.90 21.65
C GLU A 148 13.56 2.70 22.54
N GLU A 149 13.74 4.01 22.68
CA GLU A 149 12.80 4.87 23.40
C GLU A 149 11.45 4.93 22.70
N LEU A 150 11.45 5.04 21.36
CA LEU A 150 10.23 5.03 20.55
C LEU A 150 9.46 3.70 20.68
N GLU A 151 10.16 2.57 20.72
CA GLU A 151 9.53 1.26 20.90
C GLU A 151 8.78 1.21 22.24
N LEU A 152 9.42 1.67 23.32
CA LEU A 152 8.81 1.72 24.64
C LEU A 152 7.59 2.65 24.71
N GLU A 153 7.63 3.78 23.99
CA GLU A 153 6.52 4.72 23.97
C GLU A 153 5.34 4.29 23.09
N LEU A 154 5.61 3.51 22.04
CA LEU A 154 4.61 3.16 21.02
C LEU A 154 4.00 1.77 21.22
N ILE A 155 4.61 0.90 22.04
CA ILE A 155 4.12 -0.46 22.30
C ILE A 155 2.68 -0.45 22.86
N ASP A 156 2.37 0.47 23.77
CA ASP A 156 1.03 0.61 24.36
C ASP A 156 -0.02 1.08 23.35
N TYR A 157 0.42 1.60 22.19
CA TYR A 157 -0.42 2.03 21.08
C TYR A 157 -0.47 0.99 19.94
N GLY A 158 0.15 -0.18 20.17
CA GLY A 158 0.09 -1.33 19.29
C GLY A 158 1.22 -1.40 18.26
N ALA A 159 2.34 -0.67 18.42
CA ALA A 159 3.52 -0.89 17.60
C ALA A 159 4.08 -2.28 17.84
N GLU A 160 4.31 -3.06 16.78
CA GLU A 160 4.85 -4.42 16.85
C GLU A 160 6.30 -4.51 16.37
N GLU A 161 6.69 -3.64 15.43
CA GLU A 161 8.01 -3.67 14.84
C GLU A 161 8.48 -2.25 14.55
N ILE A 162 9.69 -1.93 15.00
CA ILE A 162 10.36 -0.66 14.72
C ILE A 162 11.72 -0.95 14.09
N GLU A 163 11.90 -0.51 12.85
CA GLU A 163 13.12 -0.74 12.09
C GLU A 163 13.73 0.56 11.60
N VAL A 164 15.05 0.61 11.55
CA VAL A 164 15.78 1.75 10.98
C VAL A 164 16.29 1.40 9.60
N ASP A 165 15.91 2.16 8.59
CA ASP A 165 16.42 2.07 7.23
C ASP A 165 16.98 3.43 6.81
N ASP A 166 18.30 3.54 6.78
CA ASP A 166 19.04 4.78 6.53
C ASP A 166 18.62 5.93 7.49
N LEU A 167 17.96 6.94 6.97
CA LEU A 167 17.48 8.13 7.70
C LEU A 167 15.99 8.03 8.07
N THR A 168 15.40 6.84 8.00
CA THR A 168 13.97 6.63 8.23
C THR A 168 13.76 5.56 9.30
N ILE A 169 12.90 5.83 10.26
CA ILE A 169 12.36 4.82 11.16
C ILE A 169 11.02 4.36 10.59
N ILE A 170 10.86 3.06 10.48
CA ILE A 170 9.65 2.41 9.98
C ILE A 170 8.97 1.73 11.16
N ILE A 171 7.77 2.17 11.48
CA ILE A 171 6.94 1.63 12.54
C ILE A 171 5.85 0.78 11.89
N THR A 172 5.74 -0.47 12.28
CA THR A 172 4.71 -1.40 11.78
C THR A 172 3.82 -1.86 12.92
N ALA A 173 2.52 -1.95 12.65
CA ALA A 173 1.51 -2.33 13.63
C ALA A 173 0.31 -3.01 12.95
N PRO A 174 -0.56 -3.70 13.70
CA PRO A 174 -1.85 -4.17 13.20
C PRO A 174 -2.67 -3.03 12.62
N PHE A 175 -3.48 -3.34 11.60
CA PHE A 175 -4.32 -2.36 10.91
C PHE A 175 -5.16 -1.49 11.86
N GLU A 176 -5.71 -2.09 12.90
CA GLU A 176 -6.59 -1.45 13.88
C GLU A 176 -5.88 -0.37 14.71
N SER A 177 -4.57 -0.46 14.83
CA SER A 177 -3.74 0.48 15.62
C SER A 177 -3.46 1.79 14.90
N PHE A 178 -3.79 1.90 13.60
CA PHE A 178 -3.47 3.08 12.77
C PHE A 178 -3.88 4.41 13.39
N GLY A 179 -5.13 4.51 13.86
CA GLY A 179 -5.66 5.76 14.41
C GLY A 179 -5.01 6.17 15.73
N GLY A 180 -4.72 5.19 16.57
CA GLY A 180 -4.04 5.39 17.87
C GLY A 180 -2.60 5.84 17.69
N LEU A 181 -1.85 5.14 16.81
CA LEU A 181 -0.46 5.47 16.50
C LEU A 181 -0.33 6.81 15.80
N MET A 182 -1.17 7.10 14.81
CA MET A 182 -1.20 8.39 14.13
C MET A 182 -1.29 9.54 15.14
N LYS A 183 -2.26 9.45 16.07
CA LYS A 183 -2.47 10.47 17.10
C LYS A 183 -1.28 10.57 18.04
N LYS A 184 -0.72 9.44 18.50
CA LYS A 184 0.43 9.44 19.38
C LYS A 184 1.67 10.05 18.73
N LEU A 185 1.95 9.73 17.46
CA LEU A 185 3.07 10.31 16.71
C LEU A 185 2.90 11.83 16.52
N GLU A 186 1.67 12.31 16.27
CA GLU A 186 1.36 13.74 16.23
C GLU A 186 1.57 14.40 17.61
N GLU A 187 1.16 13.77 18.72
CA GLU A 187 1.36 14.27 20.09
C GLU A 187 2.85 14.37 20.47
N LEU A 188 3.67 13.45 19.98
CA LEU A 188 5.14 13.47 20.14
C LEU A 188 5.81 14.54 19.25
N GLY A 189 5.05 15.16 18.34
CA GLY A 189 5.56 16.16 17.40
C GLY A 189 6.45 15.57 16.30
N LEU A 190 6.33 14.27 16.03
CA LEU A 190 7.10 13.58 15.00
C LEU A 190 6.51 13.84 13.62
N GLU A 191 7.38 14.18 12.66
CA GLU A 191 6.96 14.38 11.29
C GLU A 191 6.78 13.03 10.57
N ILE A 192 5.52 12.68 10.30
CA ILE A 192 5.18 11.51 9.51
C ILE A 192 5.45 11.82 8.05
N GLN A 193 6.47 11.18 7.47
CA GLN A 193 6.84 11.32 6.07
C GLN A 193 5.90 10.54 5.16
N GLU A 194 5.57 9.30 5.53
CA GLU A 194 4.66 8.42 4.80
C GLU A 194 3.89 7.56 5.80
N SER A 195 2.65 7.28 5.50
CA SER A 195 1.86 6.32 6.25
C SER A 195 0.91 5.56 5.33
N GLY A 196 0.50 4.37 5.73
CA GLY A 196 -0.41 3.57 4.91
C GLY A 196 -0.67 2.20 5.47
N PHE A 197 -1.24 1.39 4.60
CA PHE A 197 -1.56 0.01 4.90
C PHE A 197 -0.75 -0.91 4.00
N ASP A 198 -0.42 -2.08 4.54
CA ASP A 198 0.31 -3.11 3.82
C ASP A 198 -0.29 -4.49 4.14
N ARG A 199 0.07 -5.50 3.35
CA ARG A 199 -0.28 -6.89 3.60
C ARG A 199 0.99 -7.73 3.60
N VAL A 200 1.29 -8.31 4.74
CA VAL A 200 2.49 -9.13 4.95
C VAL A 200 2.09 -10.59 4.91
N PRO A 201 2.69 -11.41 4.03
CA PRO A 201 2.39 -12.83 3.97
C PRO A 201 2.81 -13.54 5.27
N THR A 202 1.94 -14.40 5.80
CA THR A 202 2.20 -15.23 6.98
C THR A 202 3.21 -16.33 6.68
N THR A 203 3.20 -16.81 5.43
CA THR A 203 4.14 -17.81 4.88
C THR A 203 4.67 -17.33 3.54
N THR A 204 5.95 -17.59 3.29
CA THR A 204 6.60 -17.21 2.04
C THR A 204 6.92 -18.45 1.21
N SER A 205 6.88 -18.31 -0.11
CA SER A 205 7.31 -19.30 -1.08
C SER A 205 8.73 -18.97 -1.53
N GLU A 206 9.68 -19.85 -1.25
CA GLU A 206 11.04 -19.75 -1.78
C GLU A 206 11.05 -20.28 -3.22
N LEU A 207 11.57 -19.50 -4.15
CA LEU A 207 11.62 -19.81 -5.57
C LEU A 207 13.05 -19.80 -6.07
N GLY A 208 13.32 -20.63 -7.09
CA GLY A 208 14.55 -20.54 -7.86
C GLY A 208 14.53 -19.31 -8.78
N GLU A 209 15.71 -18.92 -9.28
CA GLU A 209 15.88 -17.71 -10.11
C GLU A 209 14.94 -17.69 -11.34
N SER A 210 14.81 -18.82 -12.05
CA SER A 210 13.92 -18.93 -13.21
C SER A 210 12.44 -18.80 -12.85
N GLU A 211 12.04 -19.36 -11.71
CA GLU A 211 10.67 -19.31 -11.19
C GLU A 211 10.32 -17.89 -10.72
N THR A 212 11.27 -17.22 -10.09
CA THR A 212 11.13 -15.80 -9.68
C THR A 212 10.84 -14.91 -10.88
N ILE A 213 11.57 -15.07 -11.99
CA ILE A 213 11.35 -14.31 -13.22
C ILE A 213 9.94 -14.56 -13.80
N GLU A 214 9.40 -15.78 -13.67
CA GLU A 214 8.04 -16.08 -14.14
C GLU A 214 6.98 -15.38 -13.29
N VAL A 215 7.15 -15.37 -11.97
CA VAL A 215 6.24 -14.69 -11.05
C VAL A 215 6.31 -13.17 -11.20
N GLU A 216 7.51 -12.63 -11.38
CA GLU A 216 7.73 -11.19 -11.60
C GLU A 216 7.00 -10.64 -12.85
N LYS A 217 6.87 -11.45 -13.91
CA LYS A 217 6.08 -11.06 -15.10
C LYS A 217 4.62 -10.79 -14.76
N LEU A 218 4.03 -11.60 -13.87
CA LEU A 218 2.66 -11.37 -13.41
C LEU A 218 2.58 -10.10 -12.57
N ILE A 219 3.53 -9.89 -11.66
CA ILE A 219 3.60 -8.67 -10.83
C ILE A 219 3.66 -7.44 -11.71
N ASP A 220 4.59 -7.42 -12.68
CA ASP A 220 4.78 -6.29 -13.58
C ASP A 220 3.51 -6.00 -14.40
N LYS A 221 2.82 -7.05 -14.89
CA LYS A 221 1.56 -6.90 -15.64
C LYS A 221 0.43 -6.34 -14.79
N LEU A 222 0.27 -6.85 -13.57
CA LEU A 222 -0.73 -6.32 -12.64
C LEU A 222 -0.42 -4.86 -12.27
N GLU A 223 0.85 -4.54 -12.03
CA GLU A 223 1.27 -3.18 -11.70
C GLU A 223 1.14 -2.21 -12.90
N GLU A 224 1.18 -2.69 -14.14
CA GLU A 224 0.92 -1.89 -15.35
C GLU A 224 -0.53 -1.44 -15.46
N ASN A 225 -1.47 -2.12 -14.82
CA ASN A 225 -2.88 -1.80 -14.89
C ASN A 225 -3.21 -0.54 -14.10
N ASP A 226 -3.83 0.43 -14.74
CA ASP A 226 -4.17 1.72 -14.13
C ASP A 226 -5.18 1.60 -12.98
N ASP A 227 -5.97 0.53 -12.93
CA ASP A 227 -6.94 0.29 -11.86
C ASP A 227 -6.29 -0.36 -10.62
N VAL A 228 -5.11 -0.95 -10.75
CA VAL A 228 -4.40 -1.60 -9.64
C VAL A 228 -3.69 -0.57 -8.77
N GLN A 229 -4.00 -0.60 -7.46
CA GLN A 229 -3.38 0.24 -6.45
C GLN A 229 -2.17 -0.47 -5.81
N SER A 230 -2.35 -1.73 -5.41
CA SER A 230 -1.29 -2.52 -4.78
C SER A 230 -1.36 -3.98 -5.19
N VAL A 231 -0.18 -4.61 -5.29
CA VAL A 231 -0.03 -6.05 -5.54
C VAL A 231 0.76 -6.63 -4.39
N TYR A 232 0.18 -7.58 -3.69
CA TYR A 232 0.79 -8.32 -2.59
C TYR A 232 0.97 -9.77 -2.99
N HIS A 233 2.06 -10.39 -2.60
CA HIS A 233 2.37 -11.76 -2.97
C HIS A 233 3.17 -12.50 -1.88
N SER A 234 3.08 -13.83 -1.89
CA SER A 234 3.78 -14.69 -0.93
C SER A 234 5.17 -15.13 -1.39
N MET A 235 5.68 -14.62 -2.52
CA MET A 235 7.05 -14.91 -2.95
C MET A 235 8.05 -14.33 -1.95
N SER A 236 9.02 -15.15 -1.51
CA SER A 236 10.12 -14.68 -0.66
C SER A 236 10.96 -13.65 -1.43
N SER A 237 11.32 -12.54 -0.78
CA SER A 237 12.40 -11.70 -1.30
C SER A 237 13.69 -12.52 -1.15
N SER A 238 14.35 -12.86 -2.25
CA SER A 238 15.70 -13.39 -2.17
C SER A 238 16.58 -12.37 -1.46
N SER A 239 17.00 -12.70 -0.24
CA SER A 239 18.08 -11.99 0.43
C SER A 239 19.37 -12.31 -0.34
N GLU A 240 19.87 -11.34 -1.12
CA GLU A 240 21.28 -11.33 -1.50
C GLU A 240 22.14 -10.96 -0.29
#